data_68db389bfab8e290f6759744051ec936
#
_entry.id   68db389bfab8e290f6759744051ec936
#
_cell.length_a   1.000
_cell.length_b   1.000
_cell.length_c   1.000
_cell.angle_alpha   90.00
_cell.angle_beta   90.00
_cell.angle_gamma   90.00
#
_symmetry.space_group_name_H-M   'P 1'
#
loop_
_entity.id
_entity.type
_entity.pdbx_description
1 polymer ?
#
loop_
_entity_poly.entity_id
_entity_poly.type
_entity_poly.pdbx_seq_one_letter_code
_entity_poly.pdbx_strand_id
1 'polypeptide(L)'
;NKCIFCFIDQMPPGMRETLYFKDDDSRLSFLQGNYVTLTNMSDHDIRRIIRYRLEPINISFQTTNPQLRCKMLHNRFAGDALKKVDMLYQGGIEMNGQIVLCKGVNDGEELERSIRDLTAYLPLLKSVSVVPVGLSKYREGLYPLKPFTKEEAKEVLSVIHRWQEKLYTECGTHFIHAGDEWYLLAGEEVPEAERYDGYLQLENGVGMLRLLLDEFRAGYEPLTGDGRQAKLSIATAKLAYPYIRRMAAKLEEKFPNVEIHVYCIRN
;
A
#
# COMPACT_ATOMS: atom_id res chain seq x y z
N ASN A 1 -18.76 -6.38 2.22
CA ASN A 1 -17.73 -7.11 2.99
C ASN A 1 -17.63 -6.57 4.42
N LYS A 2 -17.31 -7.44 5.39
CA LYS A 2 -16.98 -7.08 6.78
C LYS A 2 -15.56 -7.57 7.06
N CYS A 3 -14.59 -6.98 6.36
CA CYS A 3 -13.19 -7.41 6.45
C CYS A 3 -12.66 -7.30 7.88
N ILE A 4 -11.89 -8.29 8.34
CA ILE A 4 -11.30 -8.29 9.70
C ILE A 4 -10.35 -7.10 9.92
N PHE A 5 -9.84 -6.51 8.85
CA PHE A 5 -8.92 -5.37 8.81
C PHE A 5 -9.58 -4.06 8.35
N CYS A 6 -10.92 -3.98 8.32
CA CYS A 6 -11.63 -2.81 7.80
C CYS A 6 -11.27 -1.53 8.58
N PHE A 7 -10.72 -0.53 7.90
CA PHE A 7 -10.37 0.75 8.54
C PHE A 7 -11.61 1.58 8.88
N ILE A 8 -12.72 1.44 8.13
CA ILE A 8 -13.96 2.15 8.44
C ILE A 8 -14.54 1.70 9.79
N ASP A 9 -14.46 0.39 10.10
CA ASP A 9 -14.97 -0.15 11.37
C ASP A 9 -14.19 0.33 12.60
N GLN A 10 -13.01 0.89 12.41
CA GLN A 10 -12.14 1.41 13.46
C GLN A 10 -11.92 2.93 13.37
N MET A 11 -12.86 3.63 12.72
CA MET A 11 -12.91 5.09 12.72
C MET A 11 -13.41 5.61 14.08
N PRO A 12 -12.98 6.84 14.50
CA PRO A 12 -13.49 7.46 15.72
C PRO A 12 -15.01 7.59 15.68
N PRO A 13 -15.73 7.31 16.79
CA PRO A 13 -17.18 7.52 16.83
C PRO A 13 -17.53 9.02 16.78
N GLY A 14 -18.73 9.33 16.30
CA GLY A 14 -19.26 10.71 16.27
C GLY A 14 -18.73 11.58 15.13
N MET A 15 -18.08 10.99 14.14
CA MET A 15 -17.71 11.70 12.90
C MET A 15 -18.91 11.83 11.96
N ARG A 16 -18.72 12.52 10.81
CA ARG A 16 -19.76 12.62 9.79
C ARG A 16 -20.19 11.25 9.28
N GLU A 17 -21.48 11.01 9.10
CA GLU A 17 -22.03 9.71 8.67
C GLU A 17 -21.40 9.17 7.39
N THR A 18 -21.05 10.05 6.46
CA THR A 18 -20.40 9.70 5.20
C THR A 18 -19.07 8.97 5.38
N LEU A 19 -18.38 9.15 6.51
CA LEU A 19 -17.12 8.47 6.81
C LEU A 19 -17.29 7.01 7.23
N TYR A 20 -18.50 6.61 7.61
CA TYR A 20 -18.82 5.22 8.00
C TYR A 20 -19.49 4.44 6.87
N PHE A 21 -19.75 5.09 5.76
CA PHE A 21 -20.35 4.43 4.61
C PHE A 21 -19.34 3.50 3.93
N LYS A 22 -19.71 2.24 3.82
CA LYS A 22 -18.92 1.23 3.10
C LYS A 22 -19.42 1.12 1.68
N ASP A 23 -18.78 1.83 0.78
CA ASP A 23 -19.05 1.71 -0.65
C ASP A 23 -18.40 0.47 -1.22
N ASP A 24 -19.19 -0.32 -1.93
CA ASP A 24 -18.76 -1.50 -2.68
C ASP A 24 -19.01 -1.33 -4.20
N ASP A 25 -19.27 -0.09 -4.67
CA ASP A 25 -19.46 0.16 -6.10
C ASP A 25 -18.14 0.00 -6.86
N SER A 26 -17.98 -1.12 -7.54
CA SER A 26 -16.79 -1.44 -8.32
C SER A 26 -16.52 -0.45 -9.47
N ARG A 27 -17.55 0.25 -9.98
CA ARG A 27 -17.41 1.25 -11.04
C ARG A 27 -16.78 2.53 -10.52
N LEU A 28 -17.25 3.03 -9.37
CA LEU A 28 -16.65 4.18 -8.70
C LEU A 28 -15.23 3.86 -8.23
N SER A 29 -15.02 2.67 -7.67
CA SER A 29 -13.69 2.21 -7.26
C SER A 29 -12.71 2.19 -8.44
N PHE A 30 -13.14 1.69 -9.59
CA PHE A 30 -12.32 1.71 -10.81
C PHE A 30 -11.98 3.14 -11.26
N LEU A 31 -12.98 4.03 -11.32
CA LEU A 31 -12.77 5.43 -11.74
C LEU A 31 -11.83 6.21 -10.80
N GLN A 32 -11.79 5.85 -9.54
CA GLN A 32 -10.95 6.49 -8.52
C GLN A 32 -9.61 5.77 -8.31
N GLY A 33 -9.32 4.71 -9.06
CA GLY A 33 -8.11 3.90 -8.87
C GLY A 33 -8.10 3.07 -7.58
N ASN A 34 -9.25 2.90 -6.92
CA ASN A 34 -9.36 2.13 -5.67
C ASN A 34 -9.29 0.62 -5.93
N TYR A 35 -8.88 -0.12 -4.89
CA TYR A 35 -8.77 -1.57 -4.95
C TYR A 35 -10.14 -2.25 -4.78
N VAL A 36 -10.48 -3.15 -5.71
CA VAL A 36 -11.71 -3.95 -5.67
C VAL A 36 -11.44 -5.38 -5.20
N THR A 37 -12.40 -5.97 -4.50
CA THR A 37 -12.30 -7.36 -4.03
C THR A 37 -12.80 -8.40 -5.04
N LEU A 38 -13.42 -7.96 -6.13
CA LEU A 38 -14.12 -8.77 -7.13
C LEU A 38 -15.34 -9.56 -6.59
N THR A 39 -15.68 -9.42 -5.31
CA THR A 39 -16.75 -10.21 -4.67
C THR A 39 -18.16 -9.80 -5.09
N ASN A 40 -18.35 -8.54 -5.48
CA ASN A 40 -19.62 -7.94 -5.89
C ASN A 40 -19.72 -7.72 -7.41
N MET A 41 -18.81 -8.27 -8.19
CA MET A 41 -18.82 -8.21 -9.65
C MET A 41 -19.35 -9.52 -10.22
N SER A 42 -20.25 -9.45 -11.17
CA SER A 42 -20.70 -10.63 -11.91
C SER A 42 -19.71 -10.97 -13.05
N ASP A 43 -19.82 -12.16 -13.62
CA ASP A 43 -19.07 -12.52 -14.83
C ASP A 43 -19.41 -11.61 -16.02
N HIS A 44 -20.64 -11.06 -16.03
CA HIS A 44 -21.03 -10.06 -17.02
C HIS A 44 -20.20 -8.77 -16.86
N ASP A 45 -19.98 -8.32 -15.63
CA ASP A 45 -19.17 -7.12 -15.35
C ASP A 45 -17.71 -7.35 -15.77
N ILE A 46 -17.15 -8.53 -15.46
CA ILE A 46 -15.79 -8.90 -15.90
C ILE A 46 -15.69 -8.90 -17.42
N ARG A 47 -16.67 -9.51 -18.13
CA ARG A 47 -16.68 -9.47 -19.61
C ARG A 47 -16.79 -8.06 -20.17
N ARG A 48 -17.48 -7.13 -19.49
CA ARG A 48 -17.52 -5.71 -19.88
C ARG A 48 -16.16 -5.05 -19.70
N ILE A 49 -15.46 -5.28 -18.59
CA ILE A 49 -14.10 -4.78 -18.36
C ILE A 49 -13.20 -5.22 -19.51
N ILE A 50 -13.22 -6.50 -19.85
CA ILE A 50 -12.43 -7.07 -20.96
C ILE A 50 -12.80 -6.42 -22.29
N ARG A 51 -14.10 -6.33 -22.59
CA ARG A 51 -14.60 -5.79 -23.86
C ARG A 51 -14.21 -4.32 -24.07
N TYR A 52 -14.26 -3.51 -23.00
CA TYR A 52 -13.97 -2.07 -23.08
C TYR A 52 -12.52 -1.72 -22.72
N ARG A 53 -11.68 -2.73 -22.43
CA ARG A 53 -10.27 -2.54 -22.04
C ARG A 53 -10.14 -1.57 -20.87
N LEU A 54 -10.93 -1.78 -19.82
CA LEU A 54 -10.89 -0.96 -18.62
C LEU A 54 -9.73 -1.42 -17.73
N GLU A 55 -8.57 -0.83 -17.96
CA GLU A 55 -7.30 -1.20 -17.32
C GLU A 55 -6.43 0.01 -16.97
N PRO A 56 -5.52 -0.07 -15.97
CA PRO A 56 -5.35 -1.24 -15.09
C PRO A 56 -6.51 -1.38 -14.10
N ILE A 57 -6.81 -2.61 -13.67
CA ILE A 57 -7.71 -2.86 -12.55
C ILE A 57 -6.92 -3.18 -11.28
N ASN A 58 -7.22 -2.48 -10.19
CA ASN A 58 -6.56 -2.67 -8.90
C ASN A 58 -7.32 -3.69 -8.05
N ILE A 59 -6.69 -4.80 -7.66
CA ILE A 59 -7.32 -5.95 -7.01
C ILE A 59 -6.80 -6.14 -5.58
N SER A 60 -7.71 -6.13 -4.62
CA SER A 60 -7.47 -6.50 -3.23
C SER A 60 -7.46 -8.03 -3.06
N PHE A 61 -6.29 -8.63 -3.11
CA PHE A 61 -6.13 -10.09 -3.00
C PHE A 61 -6.23 -10.57 -1.55
N GLN A 62 -5.45 -10.00 -0.68
CA GLN A 62 -5.20 -10.36 0.72
C GLN A 62 -4.53 -11.72 0.88
N THR A 63 -4.93 -12.72 0.14
CA THR A 63 -4.36 -14.06 0.03
C THR A 63 -4.94 -14.77 -1.20
N THR A 64 -4.19 -15.72 -1.74
CA THR A 64 -4.66 -16.64 -2.80
C THR A 64 -5.31 -17.90 -2.23
N ASN A 65 -5.27 -18.11 -0.91
CA ASN A 65 -5.97 -19.19 -0.24
C ASN A 65 -7.46 -18.89 -0.18
N PRO A 66 -8.34 -19.64 -0.89
CA PRO A 66 -9.76 -19.31 -0.99
C PRO A 66 -10.49 -19.33 0.36
N GLN A 67 -10.16 -20.28 1.24
CA GLN A 67 -10.80 -20.43 2.55
C GLN A 67 -10.37 -19.28 3.48
N LEU A 68 -9.08 -18.96 3.49
CA LEU A 68 -8.56 -17.85 4.28
C LEU A 68 -9.12 -16.52 3.79
N ARG A 69 -9.24 -16.34 2.47
CA ARG A 69 -9.83 -15.13 1.87
C ARG A 69 -11.29 -14.94 2.30
N CYS A 70 -12.09 -16.02 2.32
CA CYS A 70 -13.45 -15.98 2.85
C CYS A 70 -13.49 -15.52 4.31
N LYS A 71 -12.57 -16.01 5.14
CA LYS A 71 -12.43 -15.61 6.54
C LYS A 71 -12.04 -14.14 6.68
N MET A 72 -11.03 -13.69 5.95
CA MET A 72 -10.51 -12.32 6.02
C MET A 72 -11.52 -11.27 5.56
N LEU A 73 -12.24 -11.53 4.47
CA LEU A 73 -13.26 -10.63 3.93
C LEU A 73 -14.64 -10.81 4.58
N HIS A 74 -14.79 -11.81 5.46
CA HIS A 74 -16.05 -12.23 6.05
C HIS A 74 -17.16 -12.38 4.98
N ASN A 75 -16.81 -13.05 3.89
CA ASN A 75 -17.66 -13.23 2.72
C ASN A 75 -17.45 -14.63 2.12
N ARG A 76 -18.48 -15.45 2.15
CA ARG A 76 -18.43 -16.85 1.67
C ARG A 76 -18.08 -17.00 0.18
N PHE A 77 -18.27 -15.94 -0.62
CA PHE A 77 -17.98 -15.95 -2.06
C PHE A 77 -16.58 -15.42 -2.39
N ALA A 78 -15.81 -14.96 -1.39
CA ALA A 78 -14.54 -14.31 -1.62
C ALA A 78 -13.47 -15.25 -2.22
N GLY A 79 -13.53 -16.54 -1.87
CA GLY A 79 -12.64 -17.54 -2.46
C GLY A 79 -12.92 -17.77 -3.94
N ASP A 80 -14.20 -17.94 -4.31
CA ASP A 80 -14.60 -18.14 -5.71
C ASP A 80 -14.34 -16.90 -6.58
N ALA A 81 -14.35 -15.70 -5.97
CA ALA A 81 -14.06 -14.47 -6.69
C ALA A 81 -12.62 -14.43 -7.27
N LEU A 82 -11.69 -15.23 -6.76
CA LEU A 82 -10.35 -15.38 -7.34
C LEU A 82 -10.38 -15.89 -8.79
N LYS A 83 -11.36 -16.71 -9.18
CA LYS A 83 -11.54 -17.19 -10.56
C LYS A 83 -11.74 -16.05 -11.57
N LYS A 84 -12.19 -14.87 -11.11
CA LYS A 84 -12.34 -13.69 -11.97
C LYS A 84 -11.00 -13.09 -12.37
N VAL A 85 -9.95 -13.34 -11.58
CA VAL A 85 -8.57 -12.96 -11.94
C VAL A 85 -8.12 -13.73 -13.17
N ASP A 86 -8.44 -15.05 -13.23
CA ASP A 86 -8.16 -15.87 -14.41
C ASP A 86 -8.87 -15.33 -15.66
N MET A 87 -10.13 -14.91 -15.52
CA MET A 87 -10.89 -14.30 -16.63
C MET A 87 -10.25 -13.00 -17.11
N LEU A 88 -9.84 -12.12 -16.19
CA LEU A 88 -9.16 -10.85 -16.53
C LEU A 88 -7.82 -11.12 -17.21
N TYR A 89 -7.02 -12.05 -16.69
CA TYR A 89 -5.74 -12.45 -17.27
C TYR A 89 -5.91 -13.02 -18.69
N GLN A 90 -6.84 -13.96 -18.88
CA GLN A 90 -7.16 -14.53 -20.20
C GLN A 90 -7.71 -13.46 -21.17
N GLY A 91 -8.40 -12.46 -20.63
CA GLY A 91 -8.88 -11.30 -21.39
C GLY A 91 -7.81 -10.26 -21.70
N GLY A 92 -6.57 -10.46 -21.25
CA GLY A 92 -5.44 -9.56 -21.52
C GLY A 92 -5.52 -8.22 -20.77
N ILE A 93 -6.17 -8.18 -19.60
CA ILE A 93 -6.35 -6.97 -18.79
C ILE A 93 -5.16 -6.77 -17.84
N GLU A 94 -4.58 -5.58 -17.86
CA GLU A 94 -3.54 -5.19 -16.90
C GLU A 94 -4.12 -5.02 -15.49
N MET A 95 -3.39 -5.50 -14.50
CA MET A 95 -3.81 -5.53 -13.11
C MET A 95 -2.71 -5.04 -12.18
N ASN A 96 -3.11 -4.47 -11.03
CA ASN A 96 -2.26 -4.29 -9.86
C ASN A 96 -2.88 -5.00 -8.67
N GLY A 97 -2.05 -5.53 -7.78
CA GLY A 97 -2.49 -6.27 -6.61
C GLY A 97 -2.15 -5.57 -5.29
N GLN A 98 -2.95 -5.87 -4.28
CA GLN A 98 -2.68 -5.43 -2.90
C GLN A 98 -2.91 -6.59 -1.94
N ILE A 99 -2.01 -6.72 -0.96
CA ILE A 99 -2.12 -7.60 0.19
C ILE A 99 -2.03 -6.73 1.45
N VAL A 100 -3.13 -6.62 2.20
CA VAL A 100 -3.10 -6.10 3.56
C VAL A 100 -2.65 -7.23 4.48
N LEU A 101 -1.44 -7.12 5.02
CA LEU A 101 -0.83 -8.18 5.82
C LEU A 101 -1.28 -8.07 7.28
N CYS A 102 -1.88 -9.14 7.78
CA CYS A 102 -2.41 -9.26 9.14
C CYS A 102 -1.61 -10.33 9.89
N LYS A 103 -0.89 -9.93 10.94
CA LYS A 103 -0.05 -10.80 11.76
C LYS A 103 -0.82 -12.02 12.28
N GLY A 104 -0.25 -13.22 12.06
CA GLY A 104 -0.83 -14.51 12.44
C GLY A 104 -2.07 -14.90 11.64
N VAL A 105 -2.31 -14.27 10.51
CA VAL A 105 -3.47 -14.57 9.63
C VAL A 105 -3.03 -14.94 8.22
N ASN A 106 -2.42 -14.00 7.48
CA ASN A 106 -1.98 -14.21 6.10
C ASN A 106 -0.49 -13.88 5.89
N ASP A 107 0.28 -13.82 6.97
CA ASP A 107 1.74 -13.69 6.99
C ASP A 107 2.47 -15.05 6.85
N GLY A 108 3.79 -15.04 6.92
CA GLY A 108 4.63 -16.23 6.83
C GLY A 108 4.37 -17.05 5.56
N GLU A 109 4.07 -18.33 5.72
CA GLU A 109 3.85 -19.27 4.60
C GLU A 109 2.68 -18.87 3.69
N GLU A 110 1.64 -18.23 4.23
CA GLU A 110 0.51 -17.75 3.42
C GLU A 110 0.89 -16.56 2.55
N LEU A 111 1.78 -15.66 3.02
CA LEU A 111 2.34 -14.61 2.18
C LEU A 111 3.19 -15.19 1.05
N GLU A 112 4.09 -16.11 1.37
CA GLU A 112 4.95 -16.81 0.39
C GLU A 112 4.12 -17.53 -0.68
N ARG A 113 3.07 -18.23 -0.24
CA ARG A 113 2.10 -18.86 -1.12
C ARG A 113 1.45 -17.87 -2.05
N SER A 114 0.93 -16.76 -1.49
CA SER A 114 0.23 -15.74 -2.27
C SER A 114 1.15 -15.10 -3.30
N ILE A 115 2.39 -14.76 -2.94
CA ILE A 115 3.37 -14.22 -3.89
C ILE A 115 3.61 -15.21 -5.03
N ARG A 116 3.92 -16.48 -4.70
CA ARG A 116 4.16 -17.52 -5.70
C ARG A 116 2.98 -17.71 -6.65
N ASP A 117 1.77 -17.81 -6.11
CA ASP A 117 0.58 -18.03 -6.94
C ASP A 117 0.31 -16.83 -7.86
N LEU A 118 0.56 -15.60 -7.38
CA LEU A 118 0.35 -14.37 -8.15
C LEU A 118 1.36 -14.17 -9.28
N THR A 119 2.56 -14.77 -9.20
CA THR A 119 3.52 -14.72 -10.31
C THR A 119 3.03 -15.37 -11.59
N ALA A 120 2.05 -16.30 -11.49
CA ALA A 120 1.42 -16.92 -12.66
C ALA A 120 0.67 -15.93 -13.57
N TYR A 121 0.35 -14.74 -13.06
CA TYR A 121 -0.35 -13.69 -13.82
C TYR A 121 0.60 -12.66 -14.46
N LEU A 122 1.92 -12.84 -14.35
CA LEU A 122 2.87 -12.04 -15.10
C LEU A 122 2.72 -12.28 -16.61
N PRO A 123 2.91 -11.28 -17.49
CA PRO A 123 3.25 -9.89 -17.19
C PRO A 123 2.03 -8.96 -17.02
N LEU A 124 0.79 -9.47 -16.99
CA LEU A 124 -0.42 -8.64 -16.91
C LEU A 124 -0.71 -8.15 -15.50
N LEU A 125 -0.40 -8.91 -14.46
CA LEU A 125 -0.33 -8.40 -13.10
C LEU A 125 1.01 -7.68 -12.94
N LYS A 126 0.98 -6.35 -13.06
CA LYS A 126 2.18 -5.51 -13.13
C LYS A 126 2.93 -5.42 -11.82
N SER A 127 2.20 -5.36 -10.73
CA SER A 127 2.78 -5.21 -9.40
C SER A 127 1.84 -5.70 -8.31
N VAL A 128 2.40 -6.10 -7.16
CA VAL A 128 1.65 -6.42 -5.95
C VAL A 128 2.28 -5.67 -4.78
N SER A 129 1.50 -4.85 -4.09
CA SER A 129 1.93 -4.20 -2.85
C SER A 129 1.57 -5.04 -1.63
N VAL A 130 2.47 -5.11 -0.66
CA VAL A 130 2.23 -5.65 0.67
C VAL A 130 2.28 -4.51 1.66
N VAL A 131 1.15 -4.23 2.32
CA VAL A 131 1.03 -3.16 3.31
C VAL A 131 0.66 -3.74 4.67
N PRO A 132 1.20 -3.22 5.79
CA PRO A 132 0.79 -3.69 7.11
C PRO A 132 -0.65 -3.27 7.39
N VAL A 133 -1.36 -4.08 8.16
CA VAL A 133 -2.70 -3.69 8.60
C VAL A 133 -2.63 -2.45 9.52
N GLY A 134 -3.37 -1.41 9.16
CA GLY A 134 -3.55 -0.23 10.00
C GLY A 134 -4.47 -0.53 11.19
N LEU A 135 -4.00 -0.22 12.40
CA LEU A 135 -4.75 -0.44 13.64
C LEU A 135 -4.95 0.88 14.37
N SER A 136 -6.21 1.21 14.71
CA SER A 136 -6.55 2.36 15.54
C SER A 136 -6.89 1.92 16.98
N LYS A 137 -7.04 2.88 17.89
CA LYS A 137 -7.49 2.63 19.27
C LYS A 137 -8.99 2.26 19.36
N TYR A 138 -9.76 2.42 18.30
CA TYR A 138 -11.21 2.16 18.25
C TYR A 138 -11.51 0.75 17.74
N ARG A 139 -10.93 -0.27 18.38
CA ARG A 139 -11.06 -1.67 17.95
C ARG A 139 -11.83 -2.56 18.92
N GLU A 140 -12.53 -2.00 19.88
CA GLU A 140 -13.34 -2.76 20.82
C GLU A 140 -14.42 -3.57 20.08
N GLY A 141 -14.53 -4.86 20.36
CA GLY A 141 -15.49 -5.76 19.71
C GLY A 141 -15.14 -6.19 18.27
N LEU A 142 -14.04 -5.69 17.68
CA LEU A 142 -13.57 -6.11 16.36
C LEU A 142 -12.63 -7.32 16.46
N TYR A 143 -12.37 -7.95 15.30
CA TYR A 143 -11.45 -9.07 15.20
C TYR A 143 -10.07 -8.72 15.80
N PRO A 144 -9.51 -9.58 16.69
CA PRO A 144 -8.31 -9.24 17.46
C PRO A 144 -7.04 -9.32 16.61
N LEU A 145 -6.73 -8.26 15.88
CA LEU A 145 -5.47 -8.10 15.15
C LEU A 145 -4.39 -7.51 16.05
N LYS A 146 -3.14 -7.87 15.78
CA LYS A 146 -1.95 -7.36 16.49
C LYS A 146 -1.04 -6.61 15.52
N PRO A 147 -0.36 -5.53 15.96
CA PRO A 147 0.66 -4.87 15.16
C PRO A 147 1.89 -5.77 15.00
N PHE A 148 2.66 -5.54 13.96
CA PHE A 148 3.97 -6.17 13.78
C PHE A 148 5.01 -5.47 14.67
N THR A 149 5.96 -6.26 15.19
CA THR A 149 7.16 -5.73 15.85
C THR A 149 8.20 -5.33 14.82
N LYS A 150 9.27 -4.68 15.28
CA LYS A 150 10.41 -4.32 14.44
C LYS A 150 11.07 -5.55 13.78
N GLU A 151 11.26 -6.60 14.56
CA GLU A 151 11.89 -7.84 14.12
C GLU A 151 11.02 -8.55 13.08
N GLU A 152 9.72 -8.65 13.33
CA GLU A 152 8.76 -9.23 12.37
C GLU A 152 8.66 -8.41 11.08
N ALA A 153 8.77 -7.08 11.16
CA ALA A 153 8.81 -6.25 9.97
C ALA A 153 10.06 -6.54 9.11
N LYS A 154 11.22 -6.79 9.74
CA LYS A 154 12.42 -7.23 9.04
C LYS A 154 12.27 -8.59 8.37
N GLU A 155 11.58 -9.53 9.03
CA GLU A 155 11.29 -10.84 8.43
C GLU A 155 10.42 -10.70 7.19
N VAL A 156 9.37 -9.85 7.24
CA VAL A 156 8.51 -9.55 6.07
C VAL A 156 9.33 -8.93 4.95
N LEU A 157 10.18 -7.94 5.24
CA LEU A 157 11.06 -7.32 4.24
C LEU A 157 12.02 -8.35 3.63
N SER A 158 12.59 -9.24 4.43
CA SER A 158 13.47 -10.31 3.94
C SER A 158 12.76 -11.23 2.94
N VAL A 159 11.51 -11.61 3.21
CA VAL A 159 10.69 -12.40 2.28
C VAL A 159 10.47 -11.63 0.98
N ILE A 160 10.04 -10.37 1.06
CA ILE A 160 9.75 -9.55 -0.13
C ILE A 160 11.02 -9.34 -0.96
N HIS A 161 12.15 -8.95 -0.33
CA HIS A 161 13.41 -8.72 -1.04
C HIS A 161 13.91 -9.98 -1.75
N ARG A 162 13.84 -11.15 -1.12
CA ARG A 162 14.18 -12.42 -1.75
C ARG A 162 13.35 -12.72 -3.00
N TRP A 163 12.03 -12.45 -2.95
CA TRP A 163 11.18 -12.59 -4.11
C TRP A 163 11.47 -11.54 -5.19
N GLN A 164 11.75 -10.30 -4.82
CA GLN A 164 12.16 -9.25 -5.75
C GLN A 164 13.43 -9.64 -6.53
N GLU A 165 14.47 -10.09 -5.84
CA GLU A 165 15.74 -10.51 -6.46
C GLU A 165 15.54 -11.68 -7.42
N LYS A 166 14.76 -12.66 -7.00
CA LYS A 166 14.41 -13.81 -7.85
C LYS A 166 13.68 -13.36 -9.12
N LEU A 167 12.61 -12.58 -8.98
CA LEU A 167 11.77 -12.19 -10.09
C LEU A 167 12.46 -11.18 -11.02
N TYR A 168 13.28 -10.30 -10.45
CA TYR A 168 14.10 -9.40 -11.28
C TYR A 168 15.07 -10.18 -12.17
N THR A 169 15.69 -11.23 -11.63
CA THR A 169 16.58 -12.11 -12.40
C THR A 169 15.82 -12.92 -13.46
N GLU A 170 14.62 -13.41 -13.16
CA GLU A 170 13.84 -14.28 -14.04
C GLU A 170 13.03 -13.52 -15.08
N CYS A 171 12.47 -12.35 -14.71
CA CYS A 171 11.46 -11.63 -15.49
C CYS A 171 11.78 -10.15 -15.69
N GLY A 172 12.84 -9.60 -15.09
CA GLY A 172 13.22 -8.19 -15.21
C GLY A 172 12.27 -7.20 -14.47
N THR A 173 11.51 -7.68 -13.49
CA THR A 173 10.64 -6.86 -12.64
C THR A 173 10.77 -7.26 -11.18
N HIS A 174 10.68 -6.30 -10.26
CA HIS A 174 10.63 -6.59 -8.83
C HIS A 174 9.26 -7.12 -8.39
N PHE A 175 8.21 -6.78 -9.13
CA PHE A 175 6.84 -7.30 -9.02
C PHE A 175 6.17 -7.12 -7.66
N ILE A 176 6.77 -7.64 -6.57
CA ILE A 176 6.23 -7.56 -5.20
C ILE A 176 6.91 -6.43 -4.44
N HIS A 177 6.14 -5.51 -3.85
CA HIS A 177 6.68 -4.33 -3.21
C HIS A 177 6.18 -4.19 -1.77
N ALA A 178 7.10 -3.90 -0.86
CA ALA A 178 6.77 -3.51 0.51
C ALA A 178 6.31 -2.05 0.55
N GLY A 179 5.23 -1.75 1.24
CA GLY A 179 4.87 -0.38 1.57
C GLY A 179 5.96 0.27 2.44
N ASP A 180 6.14 1.58 2.31
CA ASP A 180 7.18 2.35 3.03
C ASP A 180 7.10 2.14 4.55
N GLU A 181 5.90 1.90 5.08
CA GLU A 181 5.68 1.65 6.51
C GLU A 181 6.47 0.44 7.02
N TRP A 182 6.72 -0.58 6.21
CA TRP A 182 7.54 -1.73 6.61
C TRP A 182 8.97 -1.34 6.92
N TYR A 183 9.59 -0.48 6.09
CA TYR A 183 10.94 0.03 6.32
C TYR A 183 11.00 0.89 7.58
N LEU A 184 9.99 1.74 7.78
CA LEU A 184 9.88 2.57 8.96
C LEU A 184 9.72 1.76 10.25
N LEU A 185 8.90 0.70 10.23
CA LEU A 185 8.73 -0.24 11.35
C LEU A 185 10.00 -1.03 11.63
N ALA A 186 10.68 -1.50 10.58
CA ALA A 186 11.94 -2.24 10.69
C ALA A 186 13.11 -1.34 11.13
N GLY A 187 12.97 -0.01 11.00
CA GLY A 187 14.05 0.94 11.20
C GLY A 187 15.14 0.81 10.14
N GLU A 188 14.74 0.49 8.91
CA GLU A 188 15.60 0.37 7.73
C GLU A 188 15.36 1.55 6.77
N GLU A 189 16.37 1.87 5.97
CA GLU A 189 16.22 2.87 4.92
C GLU A 189 15.39 2.31 3.76
N VAL A 190 14.58 3.17 3.14
CA VAL A 190 13.81 2.79 1.94
C VAL A 190 14.76 2.55 0.75
N PRO A 191 14.46 1.59 -0.13
CA PRO A 191 15.26 1.27 -1.31
C PRO A 191 15.48 2.46 -2.24
N GLU A 192 16.46 2.35 -3.14
CA GLU A 192 16.68 3.30 -4.22
C GLU A 192 15.57 3.21 -5.28
N ALA A 193 15.42 4.28 -6.08
CA ALA A 193 14.31 4.49 -7.02
C ALA A 193 14.12 3.32 -8.01
N GLU A 194 15.21 2.69 -8.44
CA GLU A 194 15.21 1.59 -9.40
C GLU A 194 14.44 0.35 -8.91
N ARG A 195 14.34 0.16 -7.58
CA ARG A 195 13.63 -0.99 -7.01
C ARG A 195 12.10 -0.85 -7.01
N TYR A 196 11.58 0.28 -7.45
CA TYR A 196 10.12 0.54 -7.44
C TYR A 196 9.47 0.37 -8.83
N ASP A 197 10.23 -0.05 -9.86
CA ASP A 197 9.73 -0.30 -11.22
C ASP A 197 8.86 0.85 -11.78
N GLY A 198 9.26 2.10 -11.51
CA GLY A 198 8.53 3.30 -11.95
C GLY A 198 7.36 3.69 -11.03
N TYR A 199 7.33 3.24 -9.79
CA TYR A 199 6.36 3.65 -8.76
C TYR A 199 4.90 3.28 -9.08
N LEU A 200 4.66 2.08 -9.60
CA LEU A 200 3.32 1.60 -9.98
C LEU A 200 2.29 1.56 -8.82
N GLN A 201 2.76 1.59 -7.58
CA GLN A 201 1.94 1.48 -6.37
C GLN A 201 2.07 2.69 -5.44
N LEU A 202 2.43 3.86 -5.98
CA LEU A 202 2.73 5.07 -5.20
C LEU A 202 1.58 5.44 -4.26
N GLU A 203 0.33 5.46 -4.77
CA GLU A 203 -0.86 5.80 -3.98
C GLU A 203 -1.17 4.80 -2.85
N ASN A 204 -0.56 3.62 -2.94
CA ASN A 204 -0.66 2.57 -1.91
C ASN A 204 0.49 2.63 -0.88
N GLY A 205 1.22 3.73 -0.87
CA GLY A 205 2.33 3.96 0.07
C GLY A 205 3.60 3.18 -0.26
N VAL A 206 3.84 2.86 -1.53
CA VAL A 206 5.05 2.18 -2.01
C VAL A 206 5.96 3.16 -2.73
N GLY A 207 7.08 3.51 -2.13
CA GLY A 207 8.08 4.41 -2.70
C GLY A 207 7.75 5.91 -2.56
N MET A 208 6.68 6.29 -1.87
CA MET A 208 6.35 7.70 -1.63
C MET A 208 7.48 8.43 -0.90
N LEU A 209 8.08 7.76 0.09
CA LEU A 209 9.16 8.36 0.87
C LEU A 209 10.44 8.50 0.02
N ARG A 210 10.78 7.50 -0.80
CA ARG A 210 11.91 7.60 -1.72
C ARG A 210 11.71 8.76 -2.70
N LEU A 211 10.56 8.84 -3.34
CA LEU A 211 10.23 9.90 -4.28
C LEU A 211 10.33 11.28 -3.60
N LEU A 212 9.76 11.44 -2.41
CA LEU A 212 9.86 12.68 -1.63
C LEU A 212 11.32 13.08 -1.34
N LEU A 213 12.17 12.10 -0.97
CA LEU A 213 13.59 12.36 -0.68
C LEU A 213 14.36 12.80 -1.92
N ASP A 214 14.08 12.17 -3.06
CA ASP A 214 14.77 12.48 -4.32
C ASP A 214 14.28 13.81 -4.90
N GLU A 215 12.99 14.10 -4.87
CA GLU A 215 12.43 15.40 -5.27
C GLU A 215 12.93 16.54 -4.36
N PHE A 216 12.98 16.28 -3.03
CA PHE A 216 13.56 17.25 -2.11
C PHE A 216 15.03 17.54 -2.45
N ARG A 217 15.85 16.52 -2.71
CA ARG A 217 17.25 16.68 -3.09
C ARG A 217 17.38 17.51 -4.36
N ALA A 218 16.63 17.14 -5.39
CA ALA A 218 16.63 17.82 -6.69
C ALA A 218 16.19 19.29 -6.58
N GLY A 219 15.19 19.58 -5.75
CA GLY A 219 14.74 20.97 -5.52
C GLY A 219 15.65 21.75 -4.59
N TYR A 220 16.27 21.10 -3.61
CA TYR A 220 17.14 21.75 -2.62
C TYR A 220 18.47 22.22 -3.21
N GLU A 221 19.10 21.43 -4.10
CA GLU A 221 20.41 21.73 -4.67
C GLU A 221 20.45 23.09 -5.40
N PRO A 222 19.55 23.37 -6.36
CA PRO A 222 19.56 24.64 -7.09
C PRO A 222 18.91 25.79 -6.32
N LEU A 223 18.28 25.53 -5.18
CA LEU A 223 17.51 26.55 -4.45
C LEU A 223 18.41 27.68 -3.95
N THR A 224 18.08 28.91 -4.32
CA THR A 224 18.76 30.13 -3.86
C THR A 224 17.81 30.95 -3.00
N GLY A 225 18.35 31.55 -1.92
CA GLY A 225 17.58 32.42 -1.04
C GLY A 225 17.58 33.85 -1.55
N ASP A 226 16.55 34.60 -1.26
CA ASP A 226 16.45 36.05 -1.53
C ASP A 226 16.73 36.91 -0.29
N GLY A 227 17.19 36.30 0.80
CA GLY A 227 17.55 36.96 2.06
C GLY A 227 16.37 37.38 2.94
N ARG A 228 15.13 37.13 2.54
CA ARG A 228 13.93 37.41 3.35
C ARG A 228 13.87 36.53 4.60
N GLN A 229 13.47 37.13 5.72
CA GLN A 229 13.12 36.34 6.89
C GLN A 229 11.79 35.58 6.66
N ALA A 230 11.76 34.30 6.96
CA ALA A 230 10.56 33.50 6.86
C ALA A 230 10.42 32.57 8.05
N LYS A 231 9.16 32.35 8.49
CA LYS A 231 8.80 31.35 9.48
C LYS A 231 7.80 30.39 8.89
N LEU A 232 8.08 29.09 9.00
CA LEU A 232 7.25 28.03 8.50
C LEU A 232 6.89 27.06 9.63
N SER A 233 5.62 26.66 9.69
CA SER A 233 5.14 25.59 10.60
C SER A 233 4.65 24.41 9.79
N ILE A 234 5.19 23.23 10.03
CA ILE A 234 4.86 21.99 9.37
C ILE A 234 4.30 21.02 10.41
N ALA A 235 3.07 20.54 10.23
CA ALA A 235 2.50 19.48 11.04
C ALA A 235 2.56 18.16 10.28
N THR A 236 3.07 17.10 10.92
CA THR A 236 3.20 15.79 10.30
C THR A 236 2.96 14.65 11.29
N ALA A 237 2.64 13.45 10.79
CA ALA A 237 2.42 12.29 11.62
C ALA A 237 3.76 11.68 12.12
N LYS A 238 3.68 10.84 13.15
CA LYS A 238 4.83 10.27 13.86
C LYS A 238 5.84 9.57 12.93
N LEU A 239 5.38 8.80 11.95
CA LEU A 239 6.27 8.04 11.06
C LEU A 239 7.05 8.95 10.10
N ALA A 240 6.43 9.97 9.53
CA ALA A 240 7.07 10.90 8.62
C ALA A 240 7.92 11.98 9.36
N TYR A 241 7.66 12.21 10.64
CA TYR A 241 8.30 13.29 11.42
C TYR A 241 9.84 13.28 11.33
N PRO A 242 10.58 12.17 11.48
CA PRO A 242 12.03 12.17 11.41
C PRO A 242 12.57 12.66 10.06
N TYR A 243 11.89 12.33 8.98
CA TYR A 243 12.29 12.74 7.62
C TYR A 243 12.02 14.22 7.38
N ILE A 244 10.82 14.68 7.71
CA ILE A 244 10.44 16.10 7.56
C ILE A 244 11.35 16.99 8.44
N ARG A 245 11.68 16.55 9.67
CA ARG A 245 12.59 17.30 10.54
C ARG A 245 14.02 17.37 9.97
N ARG A 246 14.52 16.28 9.35
CA ARG A 246 15.84 16.28 8.67
C ARG A 246 15.86 17.23 7.47
N MET A 247 14.77 17.26 6.68
CA MET A 247 14.63 18.19 5.55
C MET A 247 14.59 19.65 6.03
N ALA A 248 13.81 19.92 7.07
CA ALA A 248 13.72 21.24 7.68
C ALA A 248 15.10 21.71 8.18
N ALA A 249 15.85 20.85 8.88
CA ALA A 249 17.19 21.17 9.36
C ALA A 249 18.16 21.54 8.23
N LYS A 250 18.13 20.81 7.10
CA LYS A 250 18.94 21.15 5.93
C LYS A 250 18.58 22.51 5.33
N LEU A 251 17.28 22.86 5.31
CA LEU A 251 16.83 24.17 4.84
C LEU A 251 17.29 25.29 5.78
N GLU A 252 17.18 25.11 7.10
CA GLU A 252 17.64 26.06 8.10
C GLU A 252 19.17 26.25 8.04
N GLU A 253 19.92 25.18 7.78
CA GLU A 253 21.38 25.26 7.58
C GLU A 253 21.76 26.09 6.33
N LYS A 254 21.06 25.87 5.22
CA LYS A 254 21.27 26.57 3.95
C LYS A 254 20.77 28.02 3.98
N PHE A 255 19.70 28.28 4.72
CA PHE A 255 19.04 29.58 4.82
C PHE A 255 18.85 30.01 6.28
N PRO A 256 19.86 30.63 6.92
CA PRO A 256 19.81 30.99 8.35
C PRO A 256 18.72 32.01 8.72
N ASN A 257 18.12 32.67 7.74
CA ASN A 257 17.00 33.61 7.89
C ASN A 257 15.63 32.91 7.83
N VAL A 258 15.61 31.58 7.69
CA VAL A 258 14.39 30.76 7.67
C VAL A 258 14.30 29.94 8.96
N GLU A 259 13.18 30.04 9.65
CA GLU A 259 12.88 29.27 10.87
C GLU A 259 11.77 28.27 10.58
N ILE A 260 12.02 26.96 10.80
CA ILE A 260 11.05 25.90 10.47
C ILE A 260 10.68 25.09 11.72
N HIS A 261 9.44 25.23 12.16
CA HIS A 261 8.89 24.45 13.26
C HIS A 261 8.18 23.20 12.73
N VAL A 262 8.70 22.03 13.07
CA VAL A 262 8.06 20.76 12.71
C VAL A 262 7.36 20.16 13.92
N TYR A 263 6.03 20.00 13.82
CA TYR A 263 5.18 19.47 14.89
C TYR A 263 4.83 18.01 14.60
N CYS A 264 5.14 17.13 15.55
CA CYS A 264 4.73 15.74 15.50
C CYS A 264 3.31 15.56 16.07
N ILE A 265 2.34 15.25 15.23
CA ILE A 265 0.99 14.91 15.66
C ILE A 265 1.00 13.49 16.25
N ARG A 266 0.55 13.37 17.49
CA ARG A 266 0.40 12.08 18.20
C ARG A 266 -1.08 11.77 18.32
N ASN A 267 -1.47 10.56 17.95
CA ASN A 267 -2.82 10.04 18.11
C ASN A 267 -3.01 9.44 19.50
#